data_d78576fdfd6c4beaa86d673e7a39c06a
#
_entry.id   d78576fdfd6c4beaa86d673e7a39c06a
#
_cell.length_a   1.000
_cell.length_b   1.000
_cell.length_c   1.000
_cell.angle_alpha   90.00
_cell.angle_beta   90.00
_cell.angle_gamma   90.00
#
_symmetry.space_group_name_H-M   'P 1'
#
loop_
_entity.id
_entity.type
_entity.pdbx_description
1 polymer ?
#
loop_
_entity_poly.entity_id
_entity_poly.type
_entity_poly.pdbx_seq_one_letter_code
_entity_poly.pdbx_strand_id
1 'polypeptide(L)'
;MASELLFRTMEQNKIETDKKTLTIFTPTYNRAYTLHLGYEALSRQTCKDFIWLIVDDGSTDDTLEWVEKWIAERKIDIRYHYQENQGMHAAHNTAYRLIDTELNTCVDSDDYMPDDAVEKIITFWNAHGSKEVAGIIGLDADFQGNLIGTPFPYECRRTTLGGFYAQGGRGDKKLVY
;
A
#
# COMPACT_ATOMS: atom_id res chain seq x y z
N MET A 1 -7.43 33.51 25.85
CA MET A 1 -8.41 32.42 25.75
C MET A 1 -8.92 32.19 24.34
N ALA A 2 -9.48 33.16 23.63
CA ALA A 2 -9.97 32.94 22.25
C ALA A 2 -8.85 32.63 21.22
N SER A 3 -7.67 33.24 21.35
CA SER A 3 -6.52 32.98 20.43
C SER A 3 -5.90 31.60 20.63
N GLU A 4 -5.86 31.08 21.87
CA GLU A 4 -5.34 29.73 22.16
C GLU A 4 -6.27 28.61 21.66
N LEU A 5 -7.59 28.85 21.73
CA LEU A 5 -8.58 27.92 21.19
C LEU A 5 -8.50 27.86 19.66
N LEU A 6 -8.28 29.00 19.00
CA LEU A 6 -8.10 29.09 17.54
C LEU A 6 -6.83 28.35 17.09
N PHE A 7 -5.73 28.53 17.83
CA PHE A 7 -4.45 27.85 17.54
C PHE A 7 -4.57 26.32 17.70
N ARG A 8 -5.19 25.85 18.79
CA ARG A 8 -5.45 24.40 18.98
C ARG A 8 -6.36 23.81 17.92
N THR A 9 -7.39 24.56 17.48
CA THR A 9 -8.28 24.12 16.40
C THR A 9 -7.57 24.09 15.06
N MET A 10 -6.66 25.04 14.80
CA MET A 10 -5.84 25.04 13.57
C MET A 10 -4.79 23.92 13.56
N GLU A 11 -4.17 23.61 14.71
CA GLU A 11 -3.25 22.48 14.83
C GLU A 11 -3.98 21.13 14.71
N GLN A 12 -5.15 20.97 15.31
CA GLN A 12 -5.97 19.77 15.16
C GLN A 12 -6.46 19.59 13.72
N ASN A 13 -6.92 20.64 13.04
CA ASN A 13 -7.30 20.59 11.63
C ASN A 13 -6.10 20.32 10.71
N LYS A 14 -4.89 20.82 11.06
CA LYS A 14 -3.68 20.54 10.29
C LYS A 14 -3.20 19.11 10.47
N ILE A 15 -3.40 18.51 11.65
CA ILE A 15 -3.10 17.10 11.93
C ILE A 15 -4.09 16.17 11.22
N GLU A 16 -5.39 16.54 11.11
CA GLU A 16 -6.38 15.76 10.36
C GLU A 16 -6.21 15.82 8.85
N THR A 17 -5.67 16.93 8.29
CA THR A 17 -5.45 17.07 6.84
C THR A 17 -4.17 16.40 6.34
N ASP A 18 -3.27 15.96 7.22
CA ASP A 18 -2.00 15.30 6.85
C ASP A 18 -2.05 13.76 6.98
N LYS A 19 -3.16 13.18 7.46
CA LYS A 19 -3.28 11.74 7.60
C LYS A 19 -3.57 11.10 6.25
N LYS A 20 -2.62 10.30 5.76
CA LYS A 20 -2.78 9.55 4.50
C LYS A 20 -3.86 8.48 4.63
N THR A 21 -4.52 8.22 3.51
CA THR A 21 -5.62 7.23 3.44
C THR A 21 -5.09 5.80 3.27
N LEU A 22 -3.99 5.61 2.54
CA LEU A 22 -3.48 4.30 2.16
C LEU A 22 -2.06 4.06 2.66
N THR A 23 -1.79 2.92 3.24
CA THR A 23 -0.42 2.39 3.40
C THR A 23 -0.18 1.29 2.37
N ILE A 24 0.83 1.48 1.53
CA ILE A 24 1.40 0.44 0.69
C ILE A 24 2.60 -0.11 1.46
N PHE A 25 2.58 -1.39 1.85
CA PHE A 25 3.72 -1.95 2.55
C PHE A 25 4.45 -3.00 1.72
N THR A 26 5.76 -3.02 1.85
CA THR A 26 6.66 -3.94 1.15
C THR A 26 7.57 -4.62 2.17
N PRO A 27 7.38 -5.92 2.45
CA PRO A 27 8.39 -6.69 3.15
C PRO A 27 9.57 -6.94 2.21
N THR A 28 10.79 -6.76 2.73
CA THR A 28 12.00 -6.93 1.92
C THR A 28 13.09 -7.63 2.70
N TYR A 29 13.91 -8.42 2.01
CA TYR A 29 15.12 -9.05 2.52
C TYR A 29 16.11 -9.26 1.39
N ASN A 30 17.23 -8.51 1.39
CA ASN A 30 18.26 -8.56 0.35
C ASN A 30 17.70 -8.38 -1.07
N ARG A 31 16.86 -7.35 -1.27
CA ARG A 31 16.17 -7.07 -2.53
C ARG A 31 16.48 -5.68 -3.09
N ALA A 32 17.63 -5.08 -2.75
CA ALA A 32 18.06 -3.78 -3.28
C ALA A 32 17.98 -3.72 -4.81
N TYR A 33 18.23 -4.85 -5.49
CA TYR A 33 18.25 -4.97 -6.95
C TYR A 33 16.85 -4.88 -7.62
N THR A 34 15.77 -5.07 -6.90
CA THR A 34 14.38 -4.96 -7.42
C THR A 34 13.59 -3.82 -6.77
N LEU A 35 13.88 -3.48 -5.53
CA LEU A 35 13.10 -2.53 -4.73
C LEU A 35 12.99 -1.13 -5.40
N HIS A 36 13.97 -0.76 -6.23
CA HIS A 36 13.94 0.49 -6.99
C HIS A 36 12.77 0.55 -7.99
N LEU A 37 12.30 -0.58 -8.53
CA LEU A 37 11.14 -0.63 -9.44
C LEU A 37 9.87 -0.15 -8.73
N GLY A 38 9.67 -0.60 -7.48
CA GLY A 38 8.59 -0.13 -6.61
C GLY A 38 8.69 1.37 -6.34
N TYR A 39 9.88 1.88 -6.00
CA TYR A 39 10.09 3.31 -5.77
C TYR A 39 9.76 4.16 -6.99
N GLU A 40 10.21 3.77 -8.17
CA GLU A 40 9.94 4.48 -9.41
C GLU A 40 8.45 4.51 -9.71
N ALA A 41 7.76 3.38 -9.61
CA ALA A 41 6.32 3.29 -9.86
C ALA A 41 5.51 4.10 -8.83
N LEU A 42 5.85 4.05 -7.55
CA LEU A 42 5.21 4.84 -6.51
C LEU A 42 5.51 6.33 -6.65
N SER A 43 6.70 6.68 -7.12
CA SER A 43 7.05 8.08 -7.42
C SER A 43 6.25 8.65 -8.58
N ARG A 44 5.76 7.83 -9.51
CA ARG A 44 4.93 8.27 -10.65
C ARG A 44 3.42 8.28 -10.34
N GLN A 45 2.97 7.78 -9.18
CA GLN A 45 1.54 7.76 -8.85
C GLN A 45 0.89 9.13 -9.02
N THR A 46 -0.27 9.18 -9.67
CA THR A 46 -1.06 10.41 -9.89
C THR A 46 -1.63 10.98 -8.60
N CYS A 47 -1.93 10.12 -7.62
CA CYS A 47 -2.35 10.49 -6.27
C CYS A 47 -1.26 10.15 -5.26
N LYS A 48 -0.92 11.12 -4.37
CA LYS A 48 0.10 10.97 -3.33
C LYS A 48 -0.49 10.78 -1.93
N ASP A 49 -1.76 10.43 -1.83
CA ASP A 49 -2.43 10.18 -0.56
C ASP A 49 -2.12 8.77 -0.02
N PHE A 50 -0.83 8.45 0.08
CA PHE A 50 -0.35 7.19 0.61
C PHE A 50 1.00 7.32 1.33
N ILE A 51 1.33 6.30 2.11
CA ILE A 51 2.63 6.07 2.72
C ILE A 51 3.20 4.77 2.15
N TRP A 52 4.47 4.76 1.78
CA TRP A 52 5.19 3.52 1.50
C TRP A 52 5.91 3.04 2.74
N LEU A 53 5.43 1.97 3.36
CA LEU A 53 6.04 1.33 4.51
C LEU A 53 6.93 0.17 4.04
N ILE A 54 8.23 0.32 4.17
CA ILE A 54 9.22 -0.73 3.88
C ILE A 54 9.56 -1.42 5.20
N VAL A 55 9.30 -2.72 5.29
CA VAL A 55 9.72 -3.54 6.43
C VAL A 55 10.88 -4.43 5.98
N ASP A 56 12.07 -4.06 6.42
CA ASP A 56 13.31 -4.77 6.11
C ASP A 56 13.58 -5.86 7.15
N ASP A 57 13.49 -7.10 6.72
CA ASP A 57 13.67 -8.28 7.56
C ASP A 57 15.15 -8.71 7.64
N GLY A 58 16.04 -7.77 7.95
CA GLY A 58 17.44 -8.02 8.23
C GLY A 58 18.34 -8.04 6.99
N SER A 59 18.09 -7.18 6.00
CA SER A 59 18.96 -7.09 4.81
C SER A 59 20.40 -6.73 5.17
N THR A 60 21.32 -7.27 4.39
CA THR A 60 22.78 -7.05 4.48
C THR A 60 23.35 -6.50 3.19
N ASP A 61 22.49 -6.26 2.18
CA ASP A 61 22.81 -5.60 0.93
C ASP A 61 22.58 -4.09 1.01
N ASP A 62 22.62 -3.39 -0.09
CA ASP A 62 22.48 -1.92 -0.18
C ASP A 62 21.03 -1.42 0.04
N THR A 63 20.11 -2.24 0.55
CA THR A 63 18.69 -1.88 0.75
C THR A 63 18.55 -0.60 1.58
N LEU A 64 19.22 -0.51 2.73
CA LEU A 64 19.16 0.66 3.60
C LEU A 64 19.66 1.93 2.89
N GLU A 65 20.79 1.85 2.19
CA GLU A 65 21.40 2.99 1.50
C GLU A 65 20.45 3.58 0.44
N TRP A 66 19.79 2.71 -0.33
CA TRP A 66 18.80 3.13 -1.31
C TRP A 66 17.59 3.80 -0.65
N VAL A 67 17.06 3.20 0.42
CA VAL A 67 15.88 3.76 1.11
C VAL A 67 16.19 5.12 1.72
N GLU A 68 17.34 5.30 2.38
CA GLU A 68 17.76 6.59 2.94
C GLU A 68 17.86 7.68 1.85
N LYS A 69 18.40 7.33 0.69
CA LYS A 69 18.45 8.23 -0.47
C LYS A 69 17.05 8.65 -0.92
N TRP A 70 16.11 7.70 -1.03
CA TRP A 70 14.74 7.99 -1.47
C TRP A 70 13.97 8.83 -0.43
N ILE A 71 14.17 8.59 0.86
CA ILE A 71 13.63 9.44 1.91
C ILE A 71 14.14 10.88 1.78
N ALA A 72 15.43 11.06 1.48
CA ALA A 72 16.03 12.37 1.27
C ALA A 72 15.50 13.08 0.01
N GLU A 73 15.12 12.35 -1.04
CA GLU A 73 14.51 12.90 -2.25
C GLU A 73 13.11 13.49 -2.03
N ARG A 74 12.37 13.05 -1.00
CA ARG A 74 11.02 13.53 -0.61
C ARG A 74 9.97 13.53 -1.74
N LYS A 75 10.06 12.60 -2.68
CA LYS A 75 9.07 12.48 -3.77
C LYS A 75 7.77 11.83 -3.31
N ILE A 76 7.86 10.96 -2.32
CA ILE A 76 6.75 10.26 -1.66
C ILE A 76 7.05 10.11 -0.18
N ASP A 77 6.03 9.87 0.61
CA ASP A 77 6.17 9.61 2.04
C ASP A 77 6.62 8.17 2.26
N ILE A 78 7.83 7.97 2.78
CA ILE A 78 8.42 6.65 3.05
C ILE A 78 8.60 6.50 4.56
N ARG A 79 8.15 5.36 5.10
CA ARG A 79 8.49 4.87 6.43
C ARG A 79 9.35 3.62 6.29
N TYR A 80 10.50 3.59 6.94
CA TYR A 80 11.39 2.42 6.94
C TYR A 80 11.45 1.83 8.34
N HIS A 81 11.32 0.52 8.42
CA HIS A 81 11.44 -0.24 9.66
C HIS A 81 12.35 -1.44 9.44
N TYR A 82 13.45 -1.49 10.16
CA TYR A 82 14.36 -2.63 10.17
C TYR A 82 14.03 -3.56 11.34
N GLN A 83 14.08 -4.85 11.12
CA GLN A 83 14.03 -5.89 12.14
C GLN A 83 15.12 -6.95 11.88
N GLU A 84 15.54 -7.68 12.91
CA GLU A 84 16.33 -8.90 12.72
C GLU A 84 15.53 -9.91 11.90
N ASN A 85 16.20 -10.68 11.03
CA ASN A 85 15.55 -11.64 10.15
C ASN A 85 14.76 -12.68 10.92
N GLN A 86 13.46 -12.71 10.70
CA GLN A 86 12.50 -13.66 11.25
C GLN A 86 11.58 -14.26 10.19
N GLY A 87 11.83 -13.96 8.93
CA GLY A 87 11.08 -14.44 7.78
C GLY A 87 9.89 -13.56 7.40
N MET A 88 9.42 -13.76 6.18
CA MET A 88 8.36 -12.96 5.55
C MET A 88 7.13 -12.79 6.44
N HIS A 89 6.68 -13.84 7.13
CA HIS A 89 5.49 -13.76 8.01
C HIS A 89 5.68 -12.78 9.17
N ALA A 90 6.89 -12.72 9.74
CA ALA A 90 7.19 -11.77 10.80
C ALA A 90 7.20 -10.32 10.28
N ALA A 91 7.76 -10.11 9.07
CA ALA A 91 7.75 -8.81 8.42
C ALA A 91 6.33 -8.32 8.12
N HIS A 92 5.43 -9.19 7.63
CA HIS A 92 4.01 -8.89 7.47
C HIS A 92 3.35 -8.50 8.80
N ASN A 93 3.56 -9.29 9.85
CA ASN A 93 3.00 -9.00 11.17
C ASN A 93 3.51 -7.66 11.72
N THR A 94 4.77 -7.32 11.45
CA THR A 94 5.34 -6.02 11.81
C THR A 94 4.68 -4.90 11.01
N ALA A 95 4.51 -5.06 9.70
CA ALA A 95 3.79 -4.08 8.88
C ALA A 95 2.40 -3.79 9.44
N TYR A 96 1.59 -4.82 9.71
CA TYR A 96 0.24 -4.65 10.27
C TYR A 96 0.21 -3.96 11.64
N ARG A 97 1.26 -4.06 12.44
CA ARG A 97 1.37 -3.30 13.71
C ARG A 97 1.71 -1.83 13.52
N LEU A 98 2.36 -1.48 12.41
CA LEU A 98 2.84 -0.13 12.10
C LEU A 98 1.86 0.67 11.24
N ILE A 99 0.92 0.00 10.56
CA ILE A 99 -0.10 0.64 9.74
C ILE A 99 -1.09 1.40 10.63
N ASP A 100 -1.29 2.68 10.31
CA ASP A 100 -2.20 3.59 11.01
C ASP A 100 -3.17 4.31 10.06
N THR A 101 -3.18 3.92 8.79
CA THR A 101 -4.08 4.44 7.75
C THR A 101 -5.38 3.64 7.68
N GLU A 102 -6.40 4.20 7.01
CA GLU A 102 -7.68 3.54 6.82
C GLU A 102 -7.57 2.30 5.95
N LEU A 103 -6.77 2.39 4.87
CA LEU A 103 -6.54 1.31 3.94
C LEU A 103 -5.08 0.87 3.95
N ASN A 104 -4.86 -0.39 3.62
CA ASN A 104 -3.52 -0.91 3.37
C ASN A 104 -3.50 -1.99 2.30
N THR A 105 -2.37 -2.15 1.63
CA THR A 105 -2.11 -3.24 0.69
C THR A 105 -0.64 -3.64 0.72
N CYS A 106 -0.37 -4.92 0.49
CA CYS A 106 0.99 -5.41 0.27
C CYS A 106 1.37 -5.30 -1.21
N VAL A 107 2.55 -4.81 -1.49
CA VAL A 107 3.21 -4.91 -2.80
C VAL A 107 4.57 -5.54 -2.57
N ASP A 108 4.81 -6.69 -3.18
CA ASP A 108 6.06 -7.42 -3.01
C ASP A 108 7.25 -6.63 -3.60
N SER A 109 8.45 -6.92 -3.13
CA SER A 109 9.65 -6.16 -3.47
C SER A 109 10.10 -6.29 -4.94
N ASP A 110 9.47 -7.17 -5.72
CA ASP A 110 9.68 -7.40 -7.14
C ASP A 110 8.44 -7.06 -8.00
N ASP A 111 7.37 -6.57 -7.34
CA ASP A 111 6.15 -6.09 -7.99
C ASP A 111 6.11 -4.55 -8.05
N TYR A 112 5.23 -4.01 -8.89
CA TYR A 112 4.93 -2.59 -8.93
C TYR A 112 3.48 -2.30 -9.32
N MET A 113 3.02 -1.11 -8.99
CA MET A 113 1.65 -0.65 -9.26
C MET A 113 1.60 0.22 -10.52
N PRO A 114 0.49 0.16 -11.30
CA PRO A 114 0.23 1.16 -12.35
C PRO A 114 0.22 2.59 -11.80
N ASP A 115 0.58 3.57 -12.61
CA ASP A 115 0.78 4.97 -12.19
C ASP A 115 -0.49 5.64 -11.61
N ASP A 116 -1.68 5.12 -11.90
CA ASP A 116 -2.98 5.61 -11.41
C ASP A 116 -3.64 4.69 -10.35
N ALA A 117 -2.91 3.71 -9.84
CA ALA A 117 -3.48 2.69 -8.95
C ALA A 117 -3.99 3.28 -7.63
N VAL A 118 -3.21 4.16 -7.00
CA VAL A 118 -3.61 4.80 -5.73
C VAL A 118 -4.87 5.63 -5.92
N GLU A 119 -4.94 6.42 -6.98
CA GLU A 119 -6.13 7.23 -7.30
C GLU A 119 -7.36 6.36 -7.49
N LYS A 120 -7.24 5.26 -8.23
CA LYS A 120 -8.32 4.29 -8.45
C LYS A 120 -8.79 3.63 -7.16
N ILE A 121 -7.87 3.20 -6.30
CA ILE A 121 -8.17 2.58 -5.01
C ILE A 121 -8.96 3.55 -4.14
N ILE A 122 -8.47 4.78 -3.95
CA ILE A 122 -9.10 5.78 -3.08
C ILE A 122 -10.45 6.21 -3.65
N THR A 123 -10.54 6.45 -4.96
CA THR A 123 -11.80 6.84 -5.61
C THR A 123 -12.84 5.74 -5.48
N PHE A 124 -12.45 4.48 -5.70
CA PHE A 124 -13.36 3.35 -5.56
C PHE A 124 -13.82 3.16 -4.10
N TRP A 125 -12.89 3.29 -3.14
CA TRP A 125 -13.21 3.19 -1.73
C TRP A 125 -14.21 4.29 -1.28
N ASN A 126 -13.96 5.53 -1.67
CA ASN A 126 -14.83 6.65 -1.36
C ASN A 126 -16.25 6.47 -1.93
N ALA A 127 -16.38 5.81 -3.08
CA ALA A 127 -17.67 5.58 -3.73
C ALA A 127 -18.41 4.34 -3.19
N HIS A 128 -17.70 3.31 -2.71
CA HIS A 128 -18.28 1.99 -2.45
C HIS A 128 -17.91 1.39 -1.08
N GLY A 129 -16.94 1.97 -0.37
CA GLY A 129 -16.52 1.56 0.96
C GLY A 129 -17.63 1.78 1.99
N SER A 130 -17.70 0.92 2.97
CA SER A 130 -18.62 1.05 4.12
C SER A 130 -18.13 0.17 5.27
N LYS A 131 -18.72 0.33 6.44
CA LYS A 131 -18.43 -0.52 7.62
C LYS A 131 -18.78 -2.01 7.42
N GLU A 132 -19.52 -2.33 6.37
CA GLU A 132 -19.90 -3.72 6.01
C GLU A 132 -18.93 -4.34 4.99
N VAL A 133 -17.98 -3.56 4.47
CA VAL A 133 -17.01 -3.98 3.45
C VAL A 133 -15.63 -4.03 4.08
N ALA A 134 -14.99 -5.20 4.05
CA ALA A 134 -13.67 -5.39 4.63
C ALA A 134 -12.54 -4.80 3.78
N GLY A 135 -12.79 -4.51 2.50
CA GLY A 135 -11.77 -3.97 1.60
C GLY A 135 -12.14 -4.08 0.13
N ILE A 136 -11.17 -3.90 -0.72
CA ILE A 136 -11.27 -3.96 -2.19
C ILE A 136 -10.45 -5.14 -2.68
N ILE A 137 -10.92 -5.81 -3.73
CA ILE A 137 -10.15 -6.83 -4.43
C ILE A 137 -9.73 -6.27 -5.79
N GLY A 138 -8.44 -6.12 -6.00
CA GLY A 138 -7.84 -5.77 -7.28
C GLY A 138 -7.51 -6.99 -8.13
N LEU A 139 -7.20 -6.75 -9.39
CA LEU A 139 -6.73 -7.75 -10.34
C LEU A 139 -5.24 -7.52 -10.59
N ASP A 140 -4.49 -8.62 -10.72
CA ASP A 140 -3.10 -8.57 -11.15
C ASP A 140 -3.01 -8.64 -12.68
N ALA A 141 -2.00 -8.02 -13.24
CA ALA A 141 -1.71 -8.03 -14.66
C ALA A 141 -0.21 -8.28 -14.91
N ASP A 142 0.10 -8.86 -16.07
CA ASP A 142 1.49 -8.95 -16.51
C ASP A 142 2.03 -7.60 -17.02
N PHE A 143 3.31 -7.55 -17.38
CA PHE A 143 3.97 -6.34 -17.90
C PHE A 143 3.39 -5.83 -19.23
N GLN A 144 2.61 -6.63 -19.94
CA GLN A 144 1.90 -6.26 -21.16
C GLN A 144 0.48 -5.76 -20.88
N GLY A 145 0.03 -5.79 -19.61
CA GLY A 145 -1.31 -5.39 -19.19
C GLY A 145 -2.37 -6.49 -19.35
N ASN A 146 -1.97 -7.74 -19.63
CA ASN A 146 -2.91 -8.85 -19.67
C ASN A 146 -3.26 -9.29 -18.25
N LEU A 147 -4.54 -9.49 -17.96
CA LEU A 147 -4.98 -9.95 -16.67
C LEU A 147 -4.43 -11.35 -16.32
N ILE A 148 -3.89 -11.48 -15.12
CA ILE A 148 -3.48 -12.75 -14.54
C ILE A 148 -4.70 -13.34 -13.81
N GLY A 149 -5.18 -14.49 -14.29
CA GLY A 149 -6.31 -15.18 -13.71
C GLY A 149 -7.67 -14.81 -14.29
N THR A 150 -8.73 -14.95 -13.50
CA THR A 150 -10.12 -14.78 -13.94
C THR A 150 -10.60 -13.37 -13.59
N PRO A 151 -11.18 -12.60 -14.54
CA PRO A 151 -11.82 -11.34 -14.23
C PRO A 151 -13.06 -11.56 -13.35
N PHE A 152 -13.45 -10.52 -12.61
CA PHE A 152 -14.73 -10.57 -11.90
C PHE A 152 -15.90 -10.57 -12.90
N PRO A 153 -16.97 -11.36 -12.66
CA PRO A 153 -18.19 -11.23 -13.42
C PRO A 153 -18.70 -9.79 -13.36
N TYR A 154 -19.17 -9.26 -14.49
CA TYR A 154 -19.61 -7.85 -14.59
C TYR A 154 -20.66 -7.46 -13.53
N GLU A 155 -21.49 -8.42 -13.11
CA GLU A 155 -22.55 -8.23 -12.13
C GLU A 155 -22.08 -8.42 -10.66
N CYS A 156 -20.87 -8.95 -10.44
CA CYS A 156 -20.35 -9.23 -9.11
C CYS A 156 -19.68 -7.99 -8.52
N ARG A 157 -20.44 -7.13 -7.86
CA ARG A 157 -19.93 -5.94 -7.19
C ARG A 157 -19.52 -6.17 -5.74
N ARG A 158 -20.03 -7.22 -5.10
CA ARG A 158 -19.71 -7.58 -3.71
C ARG A 158 -19.59 -9.11 -3.61
N THR A 159 -18.51 -9.57 -3.03
CA THR A 159 -18.26 -10.98 -2.77
C THR A 159 -17.32 -11.12 -1.57
N THR A 160 -17.13 -12.32 -1.09
CA THR A 160 -16.02 -12.67 -0.23
C THR A 160 -14.91 -13.28 -1.09
N LEU A 161 -13.67 -13.27 -0.62
CA LEU A 161 -12.55 -13.92 -1.32
C LEU A 161 -12.86 -15.41 -1.57
N GLY A 162 -13.37 -16.11 -0.53
CA GLY A 162 -13.83 -17.49 -0.68
C GLY A 162 -14.99 -17.65 -1.66
N GLY A 163 -15.94 -16.71 -1.70
CA GLY A 163 -17.04 -16.69 -2.66
C GLY A 163 -16.57 -16.54 -4.11
N PHE A 164 -15.55 -15.73 -4.34
CA PHE A 164 -14.92 -15.59 -5.66
C PHE A 164 -14.33 -16.93 -6.15
N TYR A 165 -13.52 -17.58 -5.30
CA TYR A 165 -12.92 -18.86 -5.67
C TYR A 165 -13.94 -20.00 -5.77
N ALA A 166 -14.97 -20.02 -4.92
CA ALA A 166 -16.05 -20.99 -5.01
C ALA A 166 -16.86 -20.92 -6.32
N GLN A 167 -16.90 -19.75 -6.95
CA GLN A 167 -17.53 -19.52 -8.26
C GLN A 167 -16.58 -19.78 -9.45
N GLY A 168 -15.43 -20.44 -9.21
CA GLY A 168 -14.48 -20.78 -10.26
C GLY A 168 -13.44 -19.69 -10.56
N GLY A 169 -13.35 -18.66 -9.73
CA GLY A 169 -12.29 -17.65 -9.82
C GLY A 169 -10.91 -18.28 -9.70
N ARG A 170 -9.93 -17.76 -10.43
CA ARG A 170 -8.54 -18.24 -10.46
C ARG A 170 -7.56 -17.07 -10.44
N GLY A 171 -6.31 -17.39 -10.11
CA GLY A 171 -5.19 -16.43 -10.03
C GLY A 171 -5.17 -15.66 -8.72
N ASP A 172 -4.03 -15.10 -8.41
CA ASP A 172 -3.85 -14.24 -7.25
C ASP A 172 -4.65 -12.94 -7.41
N LYS A 173 -4.98 -12.34 -6.30
CA LYS A 173 -5.73 -11.10 -6.23
C LYS A 173 -5.05 -10.15 -5.26
N LYS A 174 -4.86 -8.92 -5.67
CA LYS A 174 -4.36 -7.89 -4.80
C LYS A 174 -5.48 -7.44 -3.85
N LEU A 175 -5.22 -7.54 -2.55
CA LEU A 175 -6.18 -7.18 -1.51
C LEU A 175 -5.82 -5.80 -0.95
N VAL A 176 -6.82 -4.94 -0.81
CA VAL A 176 -6.74 -3.66 -0.10
C VAL A 176 -7.77 -3.72 1.03
N TYR A 177 -7.30 -3.59 2.27
CA TYR A 177 -8.10 -3.71 3.50
C TYR A 177 -8.28 -2.36 4.18
#